data_b6a8119dcd6008f3800cb43206957463
#
_entry.id   b6a8119dcd6008f3800cb43206957463
#
_cell.length_a   1.000
_cell.length_b   1.000
_cell.length_c   1.000
_cell.angle_alpha   90.00
_cell.angle_beta   90.00
_cell.angle_gamma   90.00
#
_symmetry.space_group_name_H-M   'P 1'
#
loop_
_entity.id
_entity.type
_entity.pdbx_description
1 polymer ?
#
loop_
_entity_poly.entity_id
_entity_poly.type
_entity_poly.pdbx_seq_one_letter_code
_entity_poly.pdbx_strand_id
1 'polypeptide(L)'
;KKTFVFGDTTFNPENEEPNVNPHETYAGWACIRYGVGETLFRYSDAMEIEPWLAKSYENVDELTWKITLQDNVKFSSGRMMDGAAVKECLEHLVEVHERAKGDLMIDSITAEGQTVTVKTTEPKPALLNYLSDPYGCIIDMEAGITEDGIVAGTGPYIAESLVSGKELHLVKNEDYWDGDPGYDAITVRTISDGDTLTMALQSGEIDGAYGMPYASYPLFENDAYTISSCATSRAFFAHMNYESAVIQDPAVRKAIAMGIDKE
;
A
#
# COMPACT_ATOMS: atom_id res chain seq x y z
N LYS A 1 11.04 7.84 -24.92
CA LYS A 1 10.49 7.64 -23.56
C LYS A 1 10.16 6.16 -23.39
N LYS A 2 10.59 5.58 -22.29
CA LYS A 2 10.28 4.20 -21.91
C LYS A 2 8.99 4.23 -21.09
N THR A 3 7.91 3.72 -21.65
CA THR A 3 6.58 3.69 -21.00
C THR A 3 6.18 2.27 -20.66
N PHE A 4 5.25 2.13 -19.70
CA PHE A 4 4.70 0.85 -19.27
C PHE A 4 3.19 0.98 -19.04
N VAL A 5 2.41 0.06 -19.56
CA VAL A 5 0.96 -0.01 -19.34
C VAL A 5 0.64 -1.18 -18.42
N PHE A 6 0.08 -0.89 -17.27
CA PHE A 6 -0.23 -1.88 -16.22
C PHE A 6 -1.75 -2.05 -16.08
N GLY A 7 -2.22 -3.27 -16.25
CA GLY A 7 -3.63 -3.61 -16.01
C GLY A 7 -3.85 -4.07 -14.56
N ASP A 8 -4.83 -3.48 -13.90
CA ASP A 8 -5.17 -3.81 -12.51
C ASP A 8 -6.69 -3.82 -12.31
N THR A 9 -7.16 -4.69 -11.44
CA THR A 9 -8.56 -4.76 -11.03
C THR A 9 -8.90 -3.81 -9.88
N THR A 10 -7.91 -3.12 -9.29
CA THR A 10 -8.03 -2.36 -8.03
C THR A 10 -8.90 -1.11 -8.15
N PHE A 11 -8.78 -0.35 -9.25
CA PHE A 11 -9.57 0.86 -9.47
C PHE A 11 -10.96 0.55 -10.05
N ASN A 12 -11.63 -0.46 -9.51
CA ASN A 12 -12.99 -0.78 -9.92
C ASN A 12 -13.96 0.30 -9.43
N PRO A 13 -14.81 0.90 -10.30
CA PRO A 13 -15.81 1.89 -9.90
C PRO A 13 -16.87 1.37 -8.92
N GLU A 14 -17.00 0.04 -8.76
CA GLU A 14 -17.84 -0.58 -7.74
C GLU A 14 -17.24 -0.52 -6.32
N ASN A 15 -15.94 -0.28 -6.23
CA ASN A 15 -15.25 -0.03 -4.97
C ASN A 15 -15.16 1.49 -4.82
N GLU A 16 -15.73 2.04 -3.78
CA GLU A 16 -15.72 3.45 -3.36
C GLU A 16 -14.57 4.26 -4.00
N GLU A 17 -14.83 5.44 -4.50
CA GLU A 17 -13.98 6.32 -5.31
C GLU A 17 -12.47 6.01 -5.28
N PRO A 18 -11.95 5.26 -6.26
CA PRO A 18 -10.56 4.83 -6.25
C PRO A 18 -9.63 6.02 -6.43
N ASN A 19 -8.73 6.22 -5.48
CA ASN A 19 -7.73 7.29 -5.49
C ASN A 19 -6.38 6.78 -4.96
N VAL A 20 -5.41 7.65 -4.79
CA VAL A 20 -4.09 7.31 -4.25
C VAL A 20 -3.78 8.02 -2.93
N ASN A 21 -4.80 8.59 -2.27
CA ASN A 21 -4.63 9.17 -0.94
C ASN A 21 -4.54 8.05 0.11
N PRO A 22 -3.38 7.81 0.74
CA PRO A 22 -3.21 6.71 1.68
C PRO A 22 -4.06 6.86 2.95
N HIS A 23 -4.52 8.07 3.26
CA HIS A 23 -5.34 8.34 4.44
C HIS A 23 -6.83 8.07 4.25
N GLU A 24 -7.24 7.58 3.08
CA GLU A 24 -8.63 7.20 2.78
C GLU A 24 -8.77 5.69 2.59
N THR A 25 -9.61 5.07 3.38
CA THR A 25 -10.01 3.65 3.26
C THR A 25 -8.85 2.70 2.89
N TYR A 26 -8.90 2.07 1.72
CA TYR A 26 -7.88 1.16 1.19
C TYR A 26 -7.01 1.78 0.09
N ALA A 27 -7.10 3.09 -0.15
CA ALA A 27 -6.34 3.75 -1.22
C ALA A 27 -4.82 3.73 -0.99
N GLY A 28 -4.37 3.55 0.25
CA GLY A 28 -2.96 3.32 0.58
C GLY A 28 -2.33 2.16 -0.20
N TRP A 29 -3.11 1.11 -0.51
CA TRP A 29 -2.62 0.01 -1.35
C TRP A 29 -2.31 0.43 -2.78
N ALA A 30 -3.08 1.36 -3.35
CA ALA A 30 -2.78 1.95 -4.64
C ALA A 30 -1.58 2.90 -4.55
N CYS A 31 -1.52 3.73 -3.52
CA CYS A 31 -0.42 4.65 -3.28
C CYS A 31 0.94 3.94 -3.26
N ILE A 32 1.08 2.87 -2.46
CA ILE A 32 2.34 2.12 -2.34
C ILE A 32 2.62 1.26 -3.58
N ARG A 33 1.60 0.57 -4.13
CA ARG A 33 1.75 -0.35 -5.27
C ARG A 33 2.24 0.35 -6.52
N TYR A 34 1.75 1.55 -6.77
CA TYR A 34 2.13 2.31 -7.97
C TYR A 34 3.31 3.24 -7.73
N GLY A 35 3.94 3.14 -6.55
CA GLY A 35 5.16 3.86 -6.24
C GLY A 35 4.96 5.38 -6.08
N VAL A 36 3.78 5.82 -5.64
CA VAL A 36 3.51 7.23 -5.32
C VAL A 36 4.01 7.58 -3.93
N GLY A 37 3.74 6.73 -2.95
CA GLY A 37 4.16 6.92 -1.57
C GLY A 37 4.91 5.72 -1.01
N GLU A 38 5.65 5.96 0.05
CA GLU A 38 6.42 4.98 0.80
C GLU A 38 6.12 5.11 2.29
N THR A 39 6.29 4.02 3.03
CA THR A 39 6.07 3.96 4.48
C THR A 39 7.38 4.08 5.24
N LEU A 40 7.34 4.35 6.55
CA LEU A 40 8.54 4.40 7.38
C LEU A 40 9.24 3.04 7.45
N PHE A 41 8.48 1.96 7.44
CA PHE A 41 8.96 0.58 7.48
C PHE A 41 8.27 -0.23 6.40
N ARG A 42 8.86 -1.34 5.99
CA ARG A 42 8.28 -2.29 5.04
C ARG A 42 8.58 -3.72 5.46
N TYR A 43 7.90 -4.67 4.84
CA TYR A 43 8.24 -6.08 4.96
C TYR A 43 9.26 -6.48 3.90
N SER A 44 10.26 -7.23 4.32
CA SER A 44 11.16 -7.95 3.42
C SER A 44 10.44 -9.15 2.78
N ASP A 45 11.09 -9.80 1.78
CA ASP A 45 10.60 -11.05 1.19
C ASP A 45 10.51 -12.20 2.22
N ALA A 46 11.26 -12.10 3.32
CA ALA A 46 11.18 -13.03 4.44
C ALA A 46 10.06 -12.70 5.45
N MET A 47 9.22 -11.71 5.16
CA MET A 47 8.17 -11.20 6.05
C MET A 47 8.70 -10.61 7.37
N GLU A 48 9.91 -10.08 7.35
CA GLU A 48 10.51 -9.37 8.47
C GLU A 48 10.35 -7.86 8.28
N ILE A 49 10.12 -7.12 9.37
CA ILE A 49 10.05 -5.65 9.32
C ILE A 49 11.46 -5.08 9.15
N GLU A 50 11.62 -4.24 8.14
CA GLU A 50 12.85 -3.50 7.89
C GLU A 50 12.57 -1.99 7.73
N PRO A 51 13.54 -1.12 8.07
CA PRO A 51 13.46 0.31 7.79
C PRO A 51 13.35 0.58 6.27
N TRP A 52 12.57 1.63 5.90
CA TRP A 52 12.47 2.13 4.54
C TRP A 52 12.73 3.65 4.50
N LEU A 53 11.70 4.50 4.69
CA LEU A 53 11.93 5.94 4.93
C LEU A 53 12.56 6.21 6.29
N ALA A 54 12.39 5.32 7.24
CA ALA A 54 13.23 5.27 8.42
C ALA A 54 14.63 4.74 8.05
N LYS A 55 15.66 5.32 8.63
CA LYS A 55 17.06 4.87 8.57
C LYS A 55 17.38 3.91 9.72
N SER A 56 16.82 4.19 10.89
CA SER A 56 16.96 3.38 12.09
C SER A 56 15.86 3.68 13.09
N TYR A 57 15.72 2.82 14.09
CA TYR A 57 14.78 3.00 15.17
C TYR A 57 15.33 2.47 16.50
N GLU A 58 14.75 2.96 17.59
CA GLU A 58 15.06 2.53 18.96
C GLU A 58 13.75 2.48 19.75
N ASN A 59 13.50 1.37 20.43
CA ASN A 59 12.47 1.31 21.46
C ASN A 59 13.09 1.79 22.78
N VAL A 60 12.79 3.04 23.15
CA VAL A 60 13.38 3.73 24.30
C VAL A 60 12.84 3.17 25.61
N ASP A 61 11.53 2.91 25.64
CA ASP A 61 10.82 2.28 26.73
C ASP A 61 9.54 1.60 26.19
N GLU A 62 8.71 1.04 27.08
CA GLU A 62 7.50 0.29 26.70
C GLU A 62 6.48 1.10 25.85
N LEU A 63 6.51 2.43 25.95
CA LEU A 63 5.58 3.33 25.27
C LEU A 63 6.24 4.20 24.20
N THR A 64 7.58 4.26 24.16
CA THR A 64 8.30 5.30 23.40
C THR A 64 9.20 4.69 22.35
N TRP A 65 8.99 5.11 21.10
CA TRP A 65 9.79 4.75 19.94
C TRP A 65 10.45 6.00 19.35
N LYS A 66 11.76 5.91 19.11
CA LYS A 66 12.53 6.94 18.44
C LYS A 66 12.92 6.44 17.05
N ILE A 67 12.55 7.19 16.03
CA ILE A 67 12.73 6.84 14.61
C ILE A 67 13.63 7.91 13.99
N THR A 68 14.74 7.50 13.40
CA THR A 68 15.61 8.39 12.61
C THR A 68 15.28 8.19 11.14
N LEU A 69 15.02 9.27 10.41
CA LEU A 69 14.64 9.26 9.01
C LEU A 69 15.86 9.20 8.10
N GLN A 70 15.64 8.75 6.84
CA GLN A 70 16.61 8.86 5.77
C GLN A 70 16.95 10.33 5.49
N ASP A 71 18.19 10.56 5.08
CA ASP A 71 18.64 11.88 4.64
C ASP A 71 18.26 12.11 3.15
N ASN A 72 18.05 13.36 2.77
CA ASN A 72 17.86 13.78 1.38
C ASN A 72 16.62 13.21 0.65
N VAL A 73 15.61 12.75 1.37
CA VAL A 73 14.33 12.38 0.79
C VAL A 73 13.52 13.62 0.47
N LYS A 74 12.99 13.71 -0.75
CA LYS A 74 12.07 14.77 -1.17
C LYS A 74 10.69 14.20 -1.50
N PHE A 75 9.67 14.96 -1.16
CA PHE A 75 8.34 14.75 -1.74
C PHE A 75 8.32 15.20 -3.20
N SER A 76 7.39 14.69 -3.97
CA SER A 76 7.17 15.12 -5.36
C SER A 76 6.76 16.59 -5.49
N SER A 77 6.34 17.24 -4.41
CA SER A 77 6.15 18.70 -4.30
C SER A 77 7.45 19.50 -4.33
N GLY A 78 8.60 18.83 -4.06
CA GLY A 78 9.91 19.45 -3.88
C GLY A 78 10.28 19.79 -2.45
N ARG A 79 9.35 19.66 -1.47
CA ARG A 79 9.63 19.81 -0.04
C ARG A 79 10.53 18.67 0.44
N MET A 80 11.50 18.98 1.31
CA MET A 80 12.29 17.96 1.98
C MET A 80 11.47 17.24 3.04
N MET A 81 11.58 15.92 3.10
CA MET A 81 11.01 15.12 4.19
C MET A 81 11.91 15.23 5.43
N ASP A 82 11.38 15.82 6.46
CA ASP A 82 11.99 15.89 7.79
C ASP A 82 11.03 15.36 8.86
N GLY A 83 11.48 15.39 10.11
CA GLY A 83 10.65 14.93 11.23
C GLY A 83 9.35 15.72 11.39
N ALA A 84 9.35 17.01 11.06
CA ALA A 84 8.14 17.83 11.14
C ALA A 84 7.10 17.40 10.11
N ALA A 85 7.52 17.15 8.86
CA ALA A 85 6.65 16.66 7.79
C ALA A 85 6.07 15.28 8.12
N VAL A 86 6.89 14.36 8.64
CA VAL A 86 6.41 13.03 9.07
C VAL A 86 5.44 13.14 10.22
N LYS A 87 5.70 14.00 11.20
CA LYS A 87 4.78 14.27 12.32
C LYS A 87 3.43 14.78 11.81
N GLU A 88 3.40 15.79 10.94
CA GLU A 88 2.18 16.34 10.34
C GLU A 88 1.37 15.25 9.62
N CYS A 89 2.04 14.43 8.83
CA CYS A 89 1.42 13.33 8.09
C CYS A 89 0.79 12.29 9.03
N LEU A 90 1.52 11.84 10.06
CA LEU A 90 1.02 10.83 11.00
C LEU A 90 -0.10 11.37 11.90
N GLU A 91 -0.04 12.65 12.30
CA GLU A 91 -1.11 13.28 13.07
C GLU A 91 -2.40 13.36 12.25
N HIS A 92 -2.32 13.78 10.98
CA HIS A 92 -3.46 13.77 10.08
C HIS A 92 -3.99 12.35 9.85
N LEU A 93 -3.12 11.37 9.60
CA LEU A 93 -3.51 9.98 9.44
C LEU A 93 -4.36 9.48 10.63
N VAL A 94 -3.89 9.71 11.86
CA VAL A 94 -4.60 9.27 13.09
C VAL A 94 -5.93 9.99 13.26
N GLU A 95 -6.06 11.22 12.77
CA GLU A 95 -7.29 12.00 12.84
C GLU A 95 -8.36 11.47 11.87
N VAL A 96 -8.00 11.16 10.63
CA VAL A 96 -8.96 10.92 9.56
C VAL A 96 -9.16 9.45 9.21
N HIS A 97 -8.12 8.61 9.33
CA HIS A 97 -8.21 7.22 8.89
C HIS A 97 -8.91 6.33 9.92
N GLU A 98 -9.93 5.59 9.47
CA GLU A 98 -10.82 4.78 10.32
C GLU A 98 -10.08 3.82 11.27
N ARG A 99 -9.02 3.15 10.78
CA ARG A 99 -8.26 2.16 11.55
C ARG A 99 -7.05 2.72 12.30
N ALA A 100 -6.39 3.73 11.74
CA ALA A 100 -5.07 4.16 12.20
C ALA A 100 -5.03 4.55 13.67
N LYS A 101 -6.08 5.21 14.17
CA LYS A 101 -6.17 5.59 15.58
C LYS A 101 -6.11 4.40 16.54
N GLY A 102 -6.82 3.32 16.21
CA GLY A 102 -6.84 2.09 17.03
C GLY A 102 -5.59 1.23 16.82
N ASP A 103 -5.09 1.20 15.60
CA ASP A 103 -3.92 0.40 15.23
C ASP A 103 -2.63 0.98 15.80
N LEU A 104 -2.42 2.30 15.70
CA LEU A 104 -1.20 2.98 16.12
C LEU A 104 -1.20 3.37 17.60
N MET A 105 -2.38 3.67 18.17
CA MET A 105 -2.56 4.06 19.57
C MET A 105 -1.62 5.19 20.02
N ILE A 106 -1.38 6.17 19.12
CA ILE A 106 -0.46 7.29 19.37
C ILE A 106 -1.05 8.25 20.41
N ASP A 107 -0.29 8.54 21.46
CA ASP A 107 -0.55 9.58 22.44
C ASP A 107 0.01 10.93 21.98
N SER A 108 1.28 10.92 21.53
CA SER A 108 1.95 12.13 21.08
C SER A 108 3.09 11.83 20.12
N ILE A 109 3.37 12.80 19.23
CA ILE A 109 4.51 12.76 18.32
C ILE A 109 5.31 14.05 18.52
N THR A 110 6.62 13.90 18.69
CA THR A 110 7.56 15.03 18.67
C THR A 110 8.59 14.84 17.58
N ALA A 111 9.09 15.94 17.03
CA ALA A 111 10.06 15.92 15.94
C ALA A 111 11.21 16.89 16.22
N GLU A 112 12.44 16.45 15.93
CA GLU A 112 13.66 17.28 16.01
C GLU A 112 14.58 16.91 14.84
N GLY A 113 14.70 17.80 13.85
CA GLY A 113 15.43 17.53 12.60
C GLY A 113 14.93 16.26 11.92
N GLN A 114 15.79 15.27 11.70
CA GLN A 114 15.45 13.97 11.10
C GLN A 114 15.04 12.91 12.14
N THR A 115 14.67 13.31 13.33
CA THR A 115 14.23 12.38 14.37
C THR A 115 12.77 12.60 14.72
N VAL A 116 12.00 11.52 14.71
CA VAL A 116 10.59 11.48 15.16
C VAL A 116 10.52 10.59 16.38
N THR A 117 9.91 11.10 17.46
CA THR A 117 9.64 10.30 18.66
C THR A 117 8.13 10.11 18.79
N VAL A 118 7.70 8.85 18.74
CA VAL A 118 6.31 8.45 18.86
C VAL A 118 6.11 7.85 20.24
N LYS A 119 5.13 8.38 20.98
CA LYS A 119 4.69 7.81 22.25
C LYS A 119 3.29 7.24 22.08
N THR A 120 3.07 6.02 22.56
CA THR A 120 1.80 5.33 22.52
C THR A 120 1.06 5.41 23.86
N THR A 121 -0.27 5.26 23.83
CA THR A 121 -1.11 5.29 25.05
C THR A 121 -0.95 4.03 25.90
N GLU A 122 -0.50 2.92 25.29
CA GLU A 122 -0.21 1.65 25.97
C GLU A 122 0.95 0.94 25.25
N PRO A 123 1.59 -0.08 25.85
CA PRO A 123 2.65 -0.84 25.20
C PRO A 123 2.23 -1.39 23.84
N LYS A 124 2.96 -1.03 22.76
CA LYS A 124 2.66 -1.41 21.38
C LYS A 124 3.86 -2.04 20.70
N PRO A 125 4.20 -3.31 21.01
CA PRO A 125 5.36 -3.99 20.40
C PRO A 125 5.29 -4.08 18.87
N ALA A 126 4.07 -4.11 18.31
CA ALA A 126 3.84 -4.19 16.87
C ALA A 126 3.73 -2.80 16.18
N LEU A 127 4.13 -1.71 16.82
CA LEU A 127 3.98 -0.37 16.25
C LEU A 127 4.61 -0.27 14.85
N LEU A 128 5.82 -0.82 14.66
CA LEU A 128 6.51 -0.77 13.37
C LEU A 128 5.78 -1.52 12.27
N ASN A 129 5.09 -2.63 12.62
CA ASN A 129 4.25 -3.37 11.69
C ASN A 129 3.05 -2.52 11.22
N TYR A 130 2.43 -1.75 12.11
CA TYR A 130 1.36 -0.83 11.75
C TYR A 130 1.87 0.39 10.97
N LEU A 131 3.08 0.88 11.25
CA LEU A 131 3.73 1.94 10.47
C LEU A 131 4.19 1.47 9.08
N SER A 132 4.13 0.18 8.77
CA SER A 132 4.34 -0.40 7.44
C SER A 132 3.04 -0.69 6.69
N ASP A 133 1.87 -0.53 7.33
CA ASP A 133 0.58 -0.65 6.63
C ASP A 133 0.48 0.46 5.56
N PRO A 134 -0.03 0.17 4.37
CA PRO A 134 -0.13 1.14 3.27
C PRO A 134 -0.79 2.48 3.61
N TYR A 135 -1.70 2.54 4.59
CA TYR A 135 -2.23 3.82 5.06
C TYR A 135 -1.14 4.72 5.67
N GLY A 136 -0.04 4.13 6.13
CA GLY A 136 1.11 4.84 6.71
C GLY A 136 2.08 5.42 5.69
N CYS A 137 1.75 5.45 4.39
CA CYS A 137 2.56 6.17 3.40
C CYS A 137 2.70 7.63 3.79
N ILE A 138 3.95 8.10 3.78
CA ILE A 138 4.27 9.48 4.15
C ILE A 138 4.02 10.40 2.95
N ILE A 139 3.17 11.39 3.14
CA ILE A 139 2.79 12.38 2.12
C ILE A 139 3.01 13.80 2.64
N ASP A 140 3.22 14.75 1.73
CA ASP A 140 3.39 16.15 2.06
C ASP A 140 2.04 16.81 2.36
N MET A 141 1.78 17.09 3.61
CA MET A 141 0.54 17.73 4.06
C MET A 141 0.46 19.22 3.67
N GLU A 142 1.61 19.90 3.47
CA GLU A 142 1.61 21.28 2.98
C GLU A 142 1.19 21.39 1.51
N ALA A 143 1.53 20.39 0.69
CA ALA A 143 1.06 20.34 -0.69
C ALA A 143 -0.45 20.05 -0.80
N GLY A 144 -1.01 19.46 0.26
CA GLY A 144 -2.41 19.09 0.32
C GLY A 144 -2.75 17.83 -0.49
N ILE A 145 -4.03 17.49 -0.47
CA ILE A 145 -4.63 16.37 -1.21
C ILE A 145 -5.59 16.98 -2.22
N THR A 146 -5.47 16.59 -3.50
CA THR A 146 -6.38 17.11 -4.53
C THR A 146 -7.80 16.54 -4.38
N GLU A 147 -8.78 17.13 -5.06
CA GLU A 147 -10.17 16.63 -5.08
C GLU A 147 -10.25 15.20 -5.65
N ASP A 148 -9.35 14.83 -6.57
CA ASP A 148 -9.24 13.48 -7.14
C ASP A 148 -8.42 12.51 -6.26
N GLY A 149 -8.02 12.92 -5.06
CA GLY A 149 -7.23 12.10 -4.14
C GLY A 149 -5.78 11.88 -4.59
N ILE A 150 -5.20 12.78 -5.39
CA ILE A 150 -3.78 12.76 -5.72
C ILE A 150 -2.99 13.44 -4.59
N VAL A 151 -1.85 12.84 -4.25
CA VAL A 151 -0.97 13.27 -3.15
C VAL A 151 0.47 13.45 -3.61
N ALA A 152 1.22 14.29 -2.92
CA ALA A 152 2.66 14.39 -3.08
C ALA A 152 3.36 13.41 -2.12
N GLY A 153 3.76 12.27 -2.64
CA GLY A 153 4.51 11.25 -1.90
C GLY A 153 6.02 11.33 -2.14
N THR A 154 6.75 10.36 -1.60
CA THR A 154 8.21 10.24 -1.69
C THR A 154 8.67 9.25 -2.75
N GLY A 155 7.74 8.54 -3.38
CA GLY A 155 8.02 7.37 -4.20
C GLY A 155 8.66 7.65 -5.57
N PRO A 156 9.01 6.58 -6.31
CA PRO A 156 9.67 6.66 -7.62
C PRO A 156 8.80 7.26 -8.72
N TYR A 157 7.49 7.34 -8.52
CA TYR A 157 6.55 7.89 -9.49
C TYR A 157 5.65 8.96 -8.89
N ILE A 158 5.28 9.92 -9.70
CA ILE A 158 4.38 11.02 -9.36
C ILE A 158 3.05 10.76 -10.07
N ALA A 159 1.94 10.76 -9.32
CA ALA A 159 0.61 10.72 -9.89
C ALA A 159 0.30 12.08 -10.56
N GLU A 160 0.19 12.09 -11.89
CA GLU A 160 -0.05 13.29 -12.68
C GLU A 160 -1.55 13.55 -12.88
N SER A 161 -2.29 12.48 -13.16
CA SER A 161 -3.75 12.55 -13.30
C SER A 161 -4.42 11.22 -13.00
N LEU A 162 -5.64 11.29 -12.49
CA LEU A 162 -6.51 10.15 -12.23
C LEU A 162 -7.86 10.36 -12.89
N VAL A 163 -8.25 9.44 -13.75
CA VAL A 163 -9.61 9.34 -14.29
C VAL A 163 -10.30 8.21 -13.56
N SER A 164 -11.16 8.55 -12.60
CA SER A 164 -11.83 7.60 -11.72
C SER A 164 -12.42 6.41 -12.48
N GLY A 165 -12.15 5.19 -12.00
CA GLY A 165 -12.60 3.95 -12.60
C GLY A 165 -12.04 3.63 -13.99
N LYS A 166 -11.05 4.37 -14.47
CA LYS A 166 -10.50 4.20 -15.82
C LYS A 166 -8.99 4.04 -15.83
N GLU A 167 -8.25 5.08 -15.48
CA GLU A 167 -6.79 5.05 -15.56
C GLU A 167 -6.12 6.07 -14.63
N LEU A 168 -4.93 5.71 -14.16
CA LEU A 168 -4.00 6.57 -13.43
C LEU A 168 -2.76 6.76 -14.29
N HIS A 169 -2.37 8.02 -14.51
CA HIS A 169 -1.13 8.37 -15.19
C HIS A 169 -0.06 8.75 -14.18
N LEU A 170 1.08 8.11 -14.31
CA LEU A 170 2.25 8.29 -13.48
C LEU A 170 3.42 8.75 -14.34
N VAL A 171 4.19 9.69 -13.84
CA VAL A 171 5.46 10.11 -14.43
C VAL A 171 6.60 9.83 -13.47
N LYS A 172 7.78 9.62 -14.01
CA LYS A 172 8.99 9.38 -13.23
C LYS A 172 9.26 10.54 -12.27
N ASN A 173 9.60 10.24 -11.03
CA ASN A 173 10.15 11.19 -10.08
C ASN A 173 11.66 11.31 -10.31
N GLU A 174 12.10 12.38 -10.95
CA GLU A 174 13.51 12.61 -11.27
C GLU A 174 14.38 12.87 -10.01
N ASP A 175 13.73 13.27 -8.91
CA ASP A 175 14.36 13.51 -7.61
C ASP A 175 14.25 12.30 -6.66
N TYR A 176 13.89 11.11 -7.17
CA TYR A 176 13.72 9.93 -6.33
C TYR A 176 15.02 9.58 -5.60
N TRP A 177 14.94 9.40 -4.30
CA TRP A 177 16.07 9.26 -3.40
C TRP A 177 16.78 7.90 -3.46
N ASP A 178 16.07 6.82 -3.87
CA ASP A 178 16.56 5.44 -3.86
C ASP A 178 16.79 4.89 -5.28
N GLY A 179 17.44 5.69 -6.13
CA GLY A 179 17.89 5.26 -7.44
C GLY A 179 17.08 5.75 -8.63
N ASP A 180 17.27 5.14 -9.78
CA ASP A 180 16.62 5.51 -11.03
C ASP A 180 15.42 4.61 -11.32
N PRO A 181 14.18 5.15 -11.32
CA PRO A 181 12.99 4.39 -11.73
C PRO A 181 13.10 3.98 -13.21
N GLY A 182 12.86 2.71 -13.50
CA GLY A 182 13.17 2.12 -14.80
C GLY A 182 12.34 2.63 -15.99
N TYR A 183 11.19 3.31 -15.76
CA TYR A 183 10.29 3.83 -16.78
C TYR A 183 10.10 5.33 -16.64
N ASP A 184 9.94 6.04 -17.78
CA ASP A 184 9.66 7.48 -17.80
C ASP A 184 8.20 7.78 -17.44
N ALA A 185 7.29 6.87 -17.75
CA ALA A 185 5.88 6.98 -17.42
C ALA A 185 5.22 5.60 -17.33
N ILE A 186 4.20 5.51 -16.46
CA ILE A 186 3.36 4.33 -16.29
C ILE A 186 1.89 4.76 -16.43
N THR A 187 1.11 3.99 -17.18
CA THR A 187 -0.34 4.11 -17.20
C THR A 187 -0.93 2.87 -16.53
N VAL A 188 -1.65 3.06 -15.43
CA VAL A 188 -2.42 1.99 -14.79
C VAL A 188 -3.83 2.03 -15.33
N ARG A 189 -4.26 0.95 -15.99
CA ARG A 189 -5.63 0.81 -16.52
C ARG A 189 -6.47 -0.06 -15.61
N THR A 190 -7.66 0.41 -15.30
CA THR A 190 -8.66 -0.39 -14.59
C THR A 190 -9.30 -1.39 -15.55
N ILE A 191 -9.09 -2.66 -15.29
CA ILE A 191 -9.73 -3.77 -16.02
C ILE A 191 -10.30 -4.71 -14.96
N SER A 192 -11.58 -4.56 -14.64
CA SER A 192 -12.23 -5.29 -13.54
C SER A 192 -12.49 -6.76 -13.84
N ASP A 193 -12.66 -7.10 -15.11
CA ASP A 193 -12.91 -8.48 -15.56
C ASP A 193 -11.59 -9.21 -15.83
N GLY A 194 -11.38 -10.34 -15.15
CA GLY A 194 -10.13 -11.10 -15.21
C GLY A 194 -9.84 -11.74 -16.57
N ASP A 195 -10.87 -12.14 -17.32
CA ASP A 195 -10.70 -12.71 -18.65
C ASP A 195 -10.32 -11.61 -19.64
N THR A 196 -10.92 -10.43 -19.52
CA THR A 196 -10.56 -9.24 -20.30
C THR A 196 -9.12 -8.82 -20.01
N LEU A 197 -8.71 -8.83 -18.74
CA LEU A 197 -7.34 -8.54 -18.32
C LEU A 197 -6.35 -9.54 -18.94
N THR A 198 -6.70 -10.82 -18.95
CA THR A 198 -5.91 -11.90 -19.57
C THR A 198 -5.75 -11.65 -21.08
N MET A 199 -6.84 -11.32 -21.79
CA MET A 199 -6.79 -11.04 -23.23
C MET A 199 -5.98 -9.77 -23.55
N ALA A 200 -6.09 -8.72 -22.74
CA ALA A 200 -5.35 -7.49 -22.92
C ALA A 200 -3.82 -7.72 -22.80
N LEU A 201 -3.40 -8.57 -21.86
CA LEU A 201 -1.99 -8.94 -21.72
C LEU A 201 -1.51 -9.80 -22.90
N GLN A 202 -2.31 -10.78 -23.34
CA GLN A 202 -1.94 -11.63 -24.50
C GLN A 202 -1.87 -10.85 -25.82
N SER A 203 -2.70 -9.84 -25.99
CA SER A 203 -2.70 -8.99 -27.21
C SER A 203 -1.60 -7.94 -27.21
N GLY A 204 -0.93 -7.73 -26.07
CA GLY A 204 0.07 -6.65 -25.91
C GLY A 204 -0.56 -5.25 -25.76
N GLU A 205 -1.84 -5.18 -25.41
CA GLU A 205 -2.51 -3.91 -25.08
C GLU A 205 -2.02 -3.34 -23.74
N ILE A 206 -1.61 -4.24 -22.84
CA ILE A 206 -0.93 -3.93 -21.57
C ILE A 206 0.38 -4.71 -21.48
N ASP A 207 1.37 -4.14 -20.78
CA ASP A 207 2.70 -4.71 -20.61
C ASP A 207 2.81 -5.58 -19.35
N GLY A 208 1.94 -5.38 -18.39
CA GLY A 208 1.87 -6.14 -17.15
C GLY A 208 0.49 -6.15 -16.56
N ALA A 209 0.20 -7.12 -15.70
CA ALA A 209 -1.11 -7.30 -15.09
C ALA A 209 -1.01 -7.80 -13.64
N TYR A 210 -1.95 -7.35 -12.81
CA TYR A 210 -2.20 -7.84 -11.47
C TYR A 210 -3.67 -8.18 -11.27
N GLY A 211 -3.95 -9.28 -10.59
CA GLY A 211 -5.33 -9.72 -10.32
C GLY A 211 -5.93 -10.65 -11.38
N MET A 212 -5.10 -11.24 -12.24
CA MET A 212 -5.56 -12.27 -13.18
C MET A 212 -6.08 -13.51 -12.44
N PRO A 213 -7.08 -14.22 -13.02
CA PRO A 213 -7.50 -15.52 -12.52
C PRO A 213 -6.36 -16.52 -12.51
N TYR A 214 -6.23 -17.34 -11.47
CA TYR A 214 -5.21 -18.40 -11.41
C TYR A 214 -5.30 -19.38 -12.59
N ALA A 215 -6.52 -19.64 -13.09
CA ALA A 215 -6.74 -20.50 -14.27
C ALA A 215 -6.08 -19.97 -15.56
N SER A 216 -5.75 -18.68 -15.60
CA SER A 216 -5.10 -18.06 -16.76
C SER A 216 -3.58 -18.16 -16.73
N TYR A 217 -2.94 -18.44 -15.59
CA TYR A 217 -1.48 -18.48 -15.46
C TYR A 217 -0.78 -19.41 -16.41
N PRO A 218 -1.28 -20.64 -16.71
CA PRO A 218 -0.63 -21.54 -17.69
C PRO A 218 -0.48 -20.93 -19.08
N LEU A 219 -1.27 -19.92 -19.46
CA LEU A 219 -1.14 -19.22 -20.73
C LEU A 219 0.12 -18.37 -20.83
N PHE A 220 0.73 -18.04 -19.69
CA PHE A 220 1.89 -17.16 -19.55
C PHE A 220 3.16 -17.89 -19.09
N GLU A 221 3.11 -19.20 -18.91
CA GLU A 221 4.26 -20.05 -18.55
C GLU A 221 5.10 -20.35 -19.80
N ASN A 222 5.68 -19.30 -20.39
CA ASN A 222 6.55 -19.39 -21.56
C ASN A 222 7.57 -18.24 -21.58
N ASP A 223 8.54 -18.31 -22.50
CA ASP A 223 9.66 -17.36 -22.55
C ASP A 223 9.28 -15.90 -22.89
N ALA A 224 8.02 -15.65 -23.31
CA ALA A 224 7.56 -14.30 -23.64
C ALA A 224 7.11 -13.50 -22.40
N TYR A 225 6.88 -14.17 -21.27
CA TYR A 225 6.36 -13.55 -20.06
C TYR A 225 7.20 -13.89 -18.85
N THR A 226 7.15 -13.03 -17.85
CA THR A 226 7.69 -13.26 -16.50
C THR A 226 6.56 -13.28 -15.50
N ILE A 227 6.41 -14.36 -14.75
CA ILE A 227 5.50 -14.45 -13.62
C ILE A 227 6.31 -14.17 -12.36
N SER A 228 5.96 -13.08 -11.67
CA SER A 228 6.53 -12.76 -10.35
C SER A 228 5.56 -13.17 -9.26
N SER A 229 6.00 -13.93 -8.29
CA SER A 229 5.21 -14.36 -7.15
C SER A 229 6.02 -14.34 -5.87
N CYS A 230 5.39 -14.02 -4.76
CA CYS A 230 5.99 -14.06 -3.44
C CYS A 230 5.02 -14.69 -2.43
N ALA A 231 5.58 -15.29 -1.39
CA ALA A 231 4.80 -15.73 -0.24
C ALA A 231 4.24 -14.52 0.51
N THR A 232 3.02 -14.62 0.99
CA THR A 232 2.36 -13.56 1.77
C THR A 232 1.73 -14.14 3.03
N SER A 233 1.39 -13.28 3.99
CA SER A 233 0.59 -13.65 5.17
C SER A 233 -0.91 -13.72 4.89
N ARG A 234 -1.34 -13.53 3.62
CA ARG A 234 -2.76 -13.56 3.26
C ARG A 234 -3.34 -14.96 3.49
N ALA A 235 -4.45 -15.00 4.21
CA ALA A 235 -5.21 -16.21 4.43
C ALA A 235 -6.65 -16.03 3.95
N PHE A 236 -7.21 -17.09 3.39
CA PHE A 236 -8.61 -17.13 3.00
C PHE A 236 -9.40 -17.84 4.09
N PHE A 237 -10.50 -17.23 4.54
CA PHE A 237 -11.35 -17.76 5.59
C PHE A 237 -12.77 -17.96 5.09
N ALA A 238 -13.38 -19.07 5.45
CA ALA A 238 -14.81 -19.25 5.36
C ALA A 238 -15.46 -18.73 6.66
N HIS A 239 -16.10 -17.56 6.60
CA HIS A 239 -16.87 -17.05 7.73
C HIS A 239 -18.23 -17.73 7.80
N MET A 240 -18.55 -18.31 8.95
CA MET A 240 -19.84 -18.95 9.18
C MET A 240 -20.80 -17.96 9.81
N ASN A 241 -21.95 -17.75 9.16
CA ASN A 241 -22.99 -16.86 9.72
C ASN A 241 -23.70 -17.56 10.87
N TYR A 242 -23.40 -17.19 12.11
CA TYR A 242 -23.99 -17.74 13.32
C TYR A 242 -25.46 -17.37 13.54
N GLU A 243 -26.02 -16.46 12.79
CA GLU A 243 -27.46 -16.17 12.80
C GLU A 243 -28.26 -17.24 12.06
N SER A 244 -27.62 -17.98 11.17
CA SER A 244 -28.24 -19.12 10.47
C SER A 244 -28.48 -20.27 11.45
N ALA A 245 -29.74 -20.71 11.58
CA ALA A 245 -30.12 -21.82 12.45
C ALA A 245 -29.34 -23.11 12.17
N VAL A 246 -28.99 -23.35 10.90
CA VAL A 246 -28.18 -24.53 10.48
C VAL A 246 -26.75 -24.41 11.01
N ILE A 247 -26.15 -23.21 10.96
CA ILE A 247 -24.79 -22.97 11.38
C ILE A 247 -24.65 -22.89 12.90
N GLN A 248 -25.74 -22.65 13.63
CA GLN A 248 -25.71 -22.71 15.11
C GLN A 248 -25.38 -24.10 15.66
N ASP A 249 -25.70 -25.18 14.92
CA ASP A 249 -25.33 -26.54 15.31
C ASP A 249 -23.80 -26.76 15.18
N PRO A 250 -23.08 -27.05 16.28
CA PRO A 250 -21.66 -27.35 16.26
C PRO A 250 -21.29 -28.55 15.37
N ALA A 251 -22.19 -29.55 15.23
CA ALA A 251 -21.95 -30.72 14.40
C ALA A 251 -21.89 -30.33 12.90
N VAL A 252 -22.76 -29.41 12.47
CA VAL A 252 -22.75 -28.90 11.11
C VAL A 252 -21.47 -28.12 10.82
N ARG A 253 -21.04 -27.23 11.72
CA ARG A 253 -19.79 -26.51 11.56
C ARG A 253 -18.58 -27.45 11.47
N LYS A 254 -18.57 -28.48 12.31
CA LYS A 254 -17.50 -29.49 12.27
C LYS A 254 -17.51 -30.27 10.95
N ALA A 255 -18.68 -30.65 10.46
CA ALA A 255 -18.80 -31.35 9.19
C ALA A 255 -18.30 -30.51 8.01
N ILE A 256 -18.65 -29.21 7.97
CA ILE A 256 -18.14 -28.26 6.95
C ILE A 256 -16.60 -28.16 7.03
N ALA A 257 -16.06 -27.97 8.23
CA ALA A 257 -14.60 -27.86 8.42
C ALA A 257 -13.84 -29.14 8.03
N MET A 258 -14.46 -30.30 8.16
CA MET A 258 -13.89 -31.60 7.76
C MET A 258 -14.02 -31.87 6.24
N GLY A 259 -15.01 -31.26 5.58
CA GLY A 259 -15.20 -31.38 4.14
C GLY A 259 -14.35 -30.45 3.28
N ILE A 260 -13.64 -29.51 3.90
CA ILE A 260 -12.72 -28.60 3.18
C ILE A 260 -11.35 -29.30 3.11
N ASP A 261 -10.92 -29.58 1.88
CA ASP A 261 -9.54 -29.97 1.60
C ASP A 261 -8.61 -28.79 1.87
N LYS A 262 -7.56 -29.02 2.64
CA LYS A 262 -6.61 -27.99 3.06
C LYS A 262 -5.23 -28.18 2.45
N GLU A 263 -5.07 -29.15 1.56
CA GLU A 263 -3.82 -29.44 0.82
C GLU A 263 -3.83 -28.81 -0.58
#